data_038018e48e6fe7f888a2d21780efd68e
#
_entry.id   038018e48e6fe7f888a2d21780efd68e
#
_cell.length_a   1.000
_cell.length_b   1.000
_cell.length_c   1.000
_cell.angle_alpha   90.00
_cell.angle_beta   90.00
_cell.angle_gamma   90.00
#
_symmetry.space_group_name_H-M   'P 1'
#
loop_
_entity.id
_entity.type
_entity.pdbx_description
1 polymer ?
#
loop_
_entity_poly.entity_id
_entity_poly.type
_entity_poly.pdbx_seq_one_letter_code
_entity_poly.pdbx_strand_id
1 'polypeptide(L)' 'MADLSQLRPRIEALELKRSTLVSLLDSPDLGTLHVDVTQAIEELDDLIEEFKRMFKS' A
#
# COMPACT_ATOMS: atom_id res chain seq x y z
N MET A 1 -20.01 -8.29 10.46
CA MET A 1 -19.87 -6.83 10.48
C MET A 1 -18.41 -6.46 10.62
N ALA A 2 -17.93 -5.52 9.82
CA ALA A 2 -16.54 -5.09 9.91
C ALA A 2 -16.31 -4.29 11.19
N ASP A 3 -15.29 -4.67 11.93
CA ASP A 3 -14.88 -3.93 13.12
C ASP A 3 -13.95 -2.81 12.69
N LEU A 4 -14.43 -1.58 12.76
CA LEU A 4 -13.67 -0.41 12.30
C LEU A 4 -12.36 -0.23 13.08
N SER A 5 -12.29 -0.75 14.31
CA SER A 5 -11.05 -0.67 15.09
C SER A 5 -9.92 -1.47 14.45
N GLN A 6 -10.24 -2.43 13.58
CA GLN A 6 -9.25 -3.22 12.87
C GLN A 6 -8.72 -2.52 11.60
N LEU A 7 -9.40 -1.48 11.14
CA LEU A 7 -9.00 -0.81 9.90
C LEU A 7 -7.70 -0.02 10.06
N ARG A 8 -7.55 0.67 11.19
CA ARG A 8 -6.36 1.49 11.42
C ARG A 8 -5.08 0.66 11.35
N PRO A 9 -4.94 -0.45 12.08
CA PRO A 9 -3.73 -1.26 11.97
C PRO A 9 -3.54 -1.85 10.58
N ARG A 10 -4.62 -2.14 9.86
CA ARG A 10 -4.50 -2.64 8.49
C ARG A 10 -3.99 -1.55 7.54
N ILE A 11 -4.49 -0.34 7.70
CA ILE A 11 -4.01 0.80 6.91
C ILE A 11 -2.52 1.02 7.19
N GLU A 12 -2.12 0.99 8.45
CA GLU A 12 -0.71 1.17 8.81
C GLU A 12 0.17 0.08 8.20
N ALA A 13 -0.32 -1.17 8.20
CA ALA A 13 0.42 -2.27 7.59
C ALA A 13 0.57 -2.09 6.09
N LEU A 14 -0.48 -1.61 5.41
CA LEU A 14 -0.42 -1.34 3.98
C LEU A 14 0.51 -0.18 3.67
N GLU A 15 0.48 0.86 4.49
CA GLU A 15 1.38 2.00 4.31
C GLU A 15 2.83 1.59 4.51
N LEU A 16 3.10 0.70 5.44
CA LEU A 16 4.45 0.18 5.65
C LEU A 16 4.92 -0.64 4.44
N LYS A 17 4.05 -1.48 3.90
CA LYS A 17 4.38 -2.25 2.69
C LYS A 17 4.64 -1.33 1.52
N ARG A 18 3.83 -0.28 1.37
CA ARG A 18 4.03 0.71 0.33
C ARG A 18 5.39 1.37 0.47
N SER A 19 5.73 1.78 1.68
CA SER A 19 7.02 2.41 1.94
C SER A 19 8.18 1.50 1.56
N THR A 20 8.07 0.21 1.91
CA THR A 20 9.08 -0.78 1.56
C THR A 20 9.23 -0.90 0.05
N LEU A 21 8.11 -0.95 -0.68
CA LEU A 21 8.13 -1.06 -2.14
C LEU A 21 8.70 0.19 -2.78
N VAL A 22 8.37 1.37 -2.25
CA VAL A 22 8.93 2.62 -2.77
C VAL A 22 10.45 2.62 -2.60
N SER A 23 10.95 2.13 -1.46
CA SER A 23 12.38 2.02 -1.23
C SER A 23 13.04 1.08 -2.24
N LEU A 24 12.33 0.02 -2.65
CA LEU A 24 12.87 -0.90 -3.65
C LEU A 24 13.04 -0.23 -5.01
N LEU A 25 12.22 0.76 -5.34
CA LEU A 25 12.34 1.47 -6.61
C LEU A 25 13.67 2.20 -6.74
N ASP A 26 14.32 2.51 -5.62
CA ASP A 26 15.63 3.16 -5.65
C ASP A 26 16.76 2.17 -5.93
N SER A 27 16.47 0.88 -5.97
CA SER A 27 17.48 -0.13 -6.23
C SER A 27 17.81 -0.15 -7.73
N PRO A 28 19.10 -0.03 -8.11
CA PRO A 28 19.47 -0.02 -9.51
C PRO A 28 19.31 -1.37 -10.22
N ASP A 29 19.13 -2.44 -9.45
CA ASP A 29 19.12 -3.79 -9.98
C ASP A 29 17.73 -4.36 -10.20
N LEU A 30 16.68 -3.54 -10.10
CA LEU A 30 15.31 -4.05 -10.23
C LEU A 30 15.00 -4.56 -11.64
N GLY A 31 15.53 -3.93 -12.66
CA GLY A 31 15.26 -4.34 -14.03
C GLY A 31 13.77 -4.37 -14.33
N THR A 32 13.29 -5.51 -14.86
CA THR A 32 11.88 -5.66 -15.21
C THR A 32 10.96 -5.67 -13.99
N LEU A 33 11.48 -5.97 -12.80
CA LEU A 33 10.69 -5.95 -11.58
C LEU A 33 10.21 -4.55 -11.23
N HIS A 34 10.85 -3.52 -11.79
CA HIS A 34 10.45 -2.14 -11.55
C HIS A 34 8.97 -1.91 -11.93
N VAL A 35 8.53 -2.49 -13.04
CA VAL A 35 7.14 -2.36 -13.48
C VAL A 35 6.21 -3.03 -12.48
N ASP A 36 6.56 -4.24 -12.05
CA ASP A 36 5.73 -4.99 -11.09
C ASP A 36 5.64 -4.27 -9.76
N VAL A 37 6.74 -3.71 -9.28
CA VAL A 37 6.74 -2.97 -8.02
C VAL A 37 5.90 -1.72 -8.14
N THR A 38 6.01 -0.98 -9.23
CA THR A 38 5.21 0.22 -9.46
C THR A 38 3.72 -0.13 -9.46
N GLN A 39 3.35 -1.20 -10.13
CA GLN A 39 1.96 -1.63 -10.18
C GLN A 39 1.45 -2.03 -8.80
N ALA A 40 2.28 -2.73 -8.02
CA ALA A 40 1.91 -3.10 -6.66
C ALA A 40 1.68 -1.87 -5.78
N ILE A 41 2.49 -0.83 -5.94
CA ILE A 41 2.31 0.42 -5.19
C ILE A 41 0.98 1.06 -5.56
N GLU A 42 0.62 1.10 -6.84
CA GLU A 42 -0.65 1.66 -7.27
C GLU A 42 -1.83 0.91 -6.67
N GLU A 43 -1.75 -0.42 -6.64
CA GLU A 43 -2.80 -1.23 -6.03
C GLU A 43 -2.91 -0.99 -4.53
N LEU A 44 -1.77 -0.85 -3.85
CA LEU A 44 -1.78 -0.53 -2.43
C LEU A 44 -2.37 0.84 -2.16
N ASP A 45 -2.05 1.82 -3.00
CA ASP A 45 -2.61 3.17 -2.85
C ASP A 45 -4.13 3.14 -2.98
N ASP A 46 -4.65 2.38 -3.93
CA ASP A 46 -6.09 2.25 -4.10
C ASP A 46 -6.75 1.63 -2.87
N LEU A 47 -6.14 0.57 -2.32
CA LEU A 47 -6.66 -0.08 -1.12
C LEU A 47 -6.62 0.85 0.09
N ILE A 48 -5.52 1.55 0.27
CA ILE A 48 -5.38 2.49 1.38
C ILE A 48 -6.45 3.56 1.28
N GLU A 49 -6.67 4.09 0.09
CA GLU A 49 -7.68 5.12 -0.12
C GLU A 49 -9.08 4.62 0.19
N GLU A 50 -9.40 3.39 -0.24
CA GLU A 50 -10.70 2.78 0.06
C GLU A 50 -10.91 2.63 1.56
N PHE A 51 -9.90 2.14 2.27
CA PHE A 51 -10.01 1.99 3.72
C PHE A 51 -10.20 3.34 4.41
N LYS A 52 -9.49 4.36 3.94
CA LYS A 52 -9.64 5.71 4.51
C LYS A 52 -11.03 6.27 4.28
N ARG A 53 -11.64 5.97 3.14
CA ARG A 53 -13.01 6.39 2.87
C ARG A 53 -13.98 5.75 3.86
N MET A 54 -13.76 4.48 4.20
CA MET A 54 -14.60 3.82 5.19
C MET A 54 -14.54 4.52 6.55
N PHE A 55 -13.36 5.00 6.92
CA PHE A 55 -13.22 5.73 8.17
C PHE A 55 -13.99 7.03 8.18
N LYS A 56 -14.06 7.70 7.04
CA LYS A 56 -14.69 9.01 6.95
C LYS A 56 -16.21 8.95 6.81
N SER A 57 -16.73 7.83 6.36
CA SER A 57 -18.19 7.67 6.19
C SER A 57 -18.89 7.19 7.48
#